data_c5cebfa1c619493ec5c1cf9a00c799c4
#
_entry.id   c5cebfa1c619493ec5c1cf9a00c799c4
#
_cell.length_a   1.000
_cell.length_b   1.000
_cell.length_c   1.000
_cell.angle_alpha   90.00
_cell.angle_beta   90.00
_cell.angle_gamma   90.00
#
_symmetry.space_group_name_H-M   'P 1'
#
loop_
_entity.id
_entity.type
_entity.pdbx_description
1 polymer ?
#
loop_
_entity_poly.entity_id
_entity_poly.type
_entity_poly.pdbx_seq_one_letter_code
_entity_poly.pdbx_strand_id
1 'polypeptide(L)'
;MRAAASAALALFLASCAGAPRAATASAAPPFIAEHFFAGRLDGVGTLKIVLHTPASTHVTSVGHAGADGVLALDQHIEQQGKPARDRQWRIRPLGNGRYTGTLTDASGPVTGETQGNRLHLHFPMKGGMRVDQWLTLSADGQVAQNHLIVRKLGVTVATLEETIRKIS
;
A
#
# COMPACT_ATOMS: atom_id res chain seq x y z
N MET A 1 31.33 72.04 -17.74
CA MET A 1 31.64 70.58 -17.52
C MET A 1 30.42 69.94 -17.04
N ARG A 2 29.75 69.13 -17.90
CA ARG A 2 28.48 68.43 -17.59
C ARG A 2 28.78 66.96 -17.42
N ALA A 3 28.57 66.43 -16.22
CA ALA A 3 28.64 64.97 -15.95
C ALA A 3 27.30 64.33 -16.25
N ALA A 4 27.30 63.37 -17.17
CA ALA A 4 26.13 62.54 -17.50
C ALA A 4 26.11 61.35 -16.59
N ALA A 5 25.01 61.15 -15.81
CA ALA A 5 24.78 60.01 -15.00
C ALA A 5 23.97 58.98 -15.82
N SER A 6 24.56 57.82 -16.12
CA SER A 6 23.89 56.69 -16.78
C SER A 6 23.18 55.85 -15.73
N ALA A 7 21.85 55.81 -15.78
CA ALA A 7 21.03 54.94 -14.96
C ALA A 7 20.93 53.56 -15.65
N ALA A 8 21.50 52.55 -15.02
CA ALA A 8 21.34 51.14 -15.46
C ALA A 8 20.01 50.57 -14.92
N LEU A 9 19.07 50.30 -15.83
CA LEU A 9 17.78 49.64 -15.53
C LEU A 9 18.00 48.13 -15.46
N ALA A 10 18.02 47.59 -14.25
CA ALA A 10 18.08 46.14 -14.04
C ALA A 10 16.66 45.53 -14.23
N LEU A 11 16.47 44.79 -15.32
CA LEU A 11 15.27 43.94 -15.50
C LEU A 11 15.35 42.71 -14.59
N PHE A 12 14.48 42.67 -13.56
CA PHE A 12 14.22 41.44 -12.81
C PHE A 12 13.28 40.55 -13.62
N LEU A 13 13.83 39.50 -14.20
CA LEU A 13 13.03 38.39 -14.75
C LEU A 13 12.46 37.57 -13.57
N ALA A 14 11.20 37.83 -13.23
CA ALA A 14 10.45 36.99 -12.29
C ALA A 14 10.21 35.63 -12.95
N SER A 15 11.02 34.63 -12.59
CA SER A 15 10.80 33.25 -12.92
C SER A 15 9.58 32.78 -12.14
N CYS A 16 8.41 32.66 -12.77
CA CYS A 16 7.27 31.93 -12.24
C CYS A 16 7.61 30.45 -12.22
N ALA A 17 8.24 29.98 -11.13
CA ALA A 17 8.28 28.58 -10.82
C ALA A 17 6.83 28.13 -10.56
N GLY A 18 6.21 27.49 -11.56
CA GLY A 18 4.87 26.92 -11.42
C GLY A 18 4.87 25.96 -10.24
N ALA A 19 3.98 26.19 -9.27
CA ALA A 19 3.74 25.24 -8.19
C ALA A 19 3.48 23.86 -8.78
N PRO A 20 3.99 22.77 -8.16
CA PRO A 20 3.68 21.42 -8.60
C PRO A 20 2.16 21.28 -8.68
N ARG A 21 1.66 20.96 -9.88
CA ARG A 21 0.23 20.73 -10.10
C ARG A 21 -0.18 19.61 -9.15
N ALA A 22 -1.07 19.91 -8.18
CA ALA A 22 -1.66 18.90 -7.32
C ALA A 22 -2.15 17.77 -8.23
N ALA A 23 -1.70 16.54 -7.96
CA ALA A 23 -2.13 15.38 -8.72
C ALA A 23 -3.66 15.40 -8.72
N THR A 24 -4.26 15.48 -9.90
CA THR A 24 -5.70 15.40 -10.08
C THR A 24 -6.17 14.16 -9.31
N ALA A 25 -7.19 14.34 -8.45
CA ALA A 25 -7.77 13.23 -7.70
C ALA A 25 -7.95 12.05 -8.65
N SER A 26 -7.36 10.91 -8.30
CA SER A 26 -7.40 9.70 -9.12
C SER A 26 -8.86 9.39 -9.47
N ALA A 27 -9.17 9.20 -10.75
CA ALA A 27 -10.48 8.73 -11.21
C ALA A 27 -10.76 7.27 -10.79
N ALA A 28 -9.89 6.67 -10.00
CA ALA A 28 -10.04 5.31 -9.50
C ALA A 28 -11.22 5.20 -8.52
N PRO A 29 -11.93 4.06 -8.52
CA PRO A 29 -13.04 3.83 -7.59
C PRO A 29 -12.53 3.80 -6.15
N PRO A 30 -13.40 4.08 -5.15
CA PRO A 30 -13.03 3.93 -3.75
C PRO A 30 -12.61 2.50 -3.43
N PHE A 31 -11.61 2.34 -2.58
CA PHE A 31 -11.15 1.02 -2.16
C PHE A 31 -12.18 0.41 -1.19
N ILE A 32 -12.80 -0.68 -1.60
CA ILE A 32 -13.69 -1.50 -0.75
C ILE A 32 -13.04 -2.88 -0.69
N ALA A 33 -12.54 -3.25 0.49
CA ALA A 33 -11.73 -4.46 0.66
C ALA A 33 -12.50 -5.72 0.25
N GLU A 34 -13.78 -5.81 0.60
CA GLU A 34 -14.66 -6.93 0.30
C GLU A 34 -14.90 -7.10 -1.21
N HIS A 35 -14.85 -6.00 -1.97
CA HIS A 35 -15.01 -6.04 -3.42
C HIS A 35 -13.70 -6.38 -4.13
N PHE A 36 -12.60 -5.74 -3.70
CA PHE A 36 -11.31 -5.97 -4.35
C PHE A 36 -10.81 -7.38 -4.11
N PHE A 37 -10.83 -7.84 -2.85
CA PHE A 37 -10.27 -9.14 -2.49
C PHE A 37 -11.23 -10.33 -2.72
N ALA A 38 -12.49 -10.11 -3.12
CA ALA A 38 -13.39 -11.21 -3.48
C ALA A 38 -12.93 -11.89 -4.78
N GLY A 39 -12.95 -13.23 -4.77
CA GLY A 39 -12.52 -14.08 -5.89
C GLY A 39 -11.03 -14.42 -5.82
N ARG A 40 -10.43 -14.66 -7.00
CA ARG A 40 -9.03 -15.07 -7.11
C ARG A 40 -8.15 -13.87 -7.43
N LEU A 41 -6.98 -13.82 -6.78
CA LEU A 41 -5.99 -12.77 -7.02
C LEU A 41 -4.59 -13.40 -7.14
N ASP A 42 -3.76 -12.71 -7.91
CA ASP A 42 -2.35 -13.04 -8.13
C ASP A 42 -1.49 -11.83 -7.74
N GLY A 43 -0.50 -12.03 -6.88
CA GLY A 43 0.41 -11.00 -6.39
C GLY A 43 1.85 -11.35 -6.69
N VAL A 44 2.56 -10.45 -7.35
CA VAL A 44 4.01 -10.58 -7.57
C VAL A 44 4.74 -9.39 -7.00
N GLY A 45 5.83 -9.65 -6.28
CA GLY A 45 6.51 -8.60 -5.55
C GLY A 45 7.98 -8.86 -5.27
N THR A 46 8.59 -7.89 -4.61
CA THR A 46 9.96 -7.95 -4.13
C THR A 46 10.02 -7.59 -2.65
N LEU A 47 10.46 -8.52 -1.84
CA LEU A 47 10.72 -8.34 -0.41
C LEU A 47 12.18 -7.95 -0.21
N LYS A 48 12.41 -6.80 0.44
CA LYS A 48 13.72 -6.33 0.86
C LYS A 48 13.80 -6.40 2.38
N ILE A 49 14.77 -7.15 2.90
CA ILE A 49 15.06 -7.24 4.33
C ILE A 49 16.44 -6.63 4.54
N VAL A 50 16.59 -5.81 5.57
CA VAL A 50 17.87 -5.17 5.89
C VAL A 50 18.97 -6.23 6.04
N LEU A 51 20.14 -6.01 5.40
CA LEU A 51 21.30 -6.91 5.37
C LEU A 51 21.07 -8.24 4.62
N HIS A 52 20.00 -8.37 3.84
CA HIS A 52 19.76 -9.55 3.01
C HIS A 52 19.58 -9.15 1.54
N THR A 53 19.88 -10.08 0.65
CA THR A 53 19.56 -9.93 -0.79
C THR A 53 18.05 -9.84 -0.97
N PRO A 54 17.55 -8.92 -1.83
CA PRO A 54 16.14 -8.89 -2.16
C PRO A 54 15.64 -10.24 -2.70
N ALA A 55 14.45 -10.63 -2.27
CA ALA A 55 13.82 -11.90 -2.65
C ALA A 55 12.53 -11.63 -3.44
N SER A 56 12.29 -12.38 -4.51
CA SER A 56 11.00 -12.36 -5.19
C SER A 56 9.93 -13.04 -4.33
N THR A 57 8.71 -12.57 -4.44
CA THR A 57 7.52 -13.16 -3.81
C THR A 57 6.43 -13.36 -4.85
N HIS A 58 5.70 -14.47 -4.73
CA HIS A 58 4.50 -14.76 -5.48
C HIS A 58 3.41 -15.17 -4.49
N VAL A 59 2.23 -14.57 -4.60
CA VAL A 59 1.12 -14.79 -3.66
C VAL A 59 -0.14 -15.08 -4.45
N THR A 60 -0.66 -16.29 -4.35
CA THR A 60 -2.00 -16.58 -4.85
C THR A 60 -2.99 -16.45 -3.70
N SER A 61 -4.13 -15.81 -3.98
CA SER A 61 -5.14 -15.54 -2.96
C SER A 61 -6.52 -15.93 -3.44
N VAL A 62 -7.36 -16.40 -2.50
CA VAL A 62 -8.79 -16.63 -2.73
C VAL A 62 -9.57 -15.96 -1.62
N GLY A 63 -10.43 -15.02 -2.00
CA GLY A 63 -11.24 -14.24 -1.06
C GLY A 63 -12.72 -14.54 -1.17
N HIS A 64 -13.38 -14.66 -0.03
CA HIS A 64 -14.82 -14.87 0.11
C HIS A 64 -15.41 -13.85 1.08
N ALA A 65 -16.36 -13.04 0.59
CA ALA A 65 -17.15 -12.17 1.45
C ALA A 65 -18.35 -12.96 1.97
N GLY A 66 -18.45 -13.12 3.28
CA GLY A 66 -19.58 -13.79 3.93
C GLY A 66 -20.82 -12.89 3.98
N ALA A 67 -21.99 -13.50 4.24
CA ALA A 67 -23.25 -12.77 4.40
C ALA A 67 -23.22 -11.79 5.61
N ASP A 68 -22.33 -12.03 6.58
CA ASP A 68 -22.07 -11.16 7.74
C ASP A 68 -21.12 -10.00 7.41
N GLY A 69 -20.73 -9.83 6.13
CA GLY A 69 -19.81 -8.80 5.65
C GLY A 69 -18.34 -9.06 6.01
N VAL A 70 -18.01 -10.23 6.57
CA VAL A 70 -16.61 -10.60 6.85
C VAL A 70 -15.96 -11.12 5.59
N LEU A 71 -14.85 -10.51 5.19
CA LEU A 71 -13.96 -11.03 4.16
C LEU A 71 -13.01 -12.06 4.79
N ALA A 72 -13.07 -13.30 4.32
CA ALA A 72 -12.04 -14.30 4.53
C ALA A 72 -11.15 -14.35 3.30
N LEU A 73 -9.83 -14.23 3.47
CA LEU A 73 -8.86 -14.25 2.38
C LEU A 73 -7.78 -15.27 2.73
N ASP A 74 -7.75 -16.35 1.98
CA ASP A 74 -6.73 -17.39 2.07
C ASP A 74 -5.62 -17.10 1.08
N GLN A 75 -4.37 -17.18 1.52
CA GLN A 75 -3.19 -16.86 0.72
C GLN A 75 -2.16 -17.97 0.78
N HIS A 76 -1.66 -18.36 -0.38
CA HIS A 76 -0.47 -19.19 -0.54
C HIS A 76 0.68 -18.32 -0.97
N ILE A 77 1.79 -18.34 -0.20
CA ILE A 77 2.92 -17.43 -0.36
C ILE A 77 4.16 -18.24 -0.70
N GLU A 78 4.73 -17.96 -1.86
CA GLU A 78 6.02 -18.42 -2.30
C GLU A 78 7.03 -17.28 -2.19
N GLN A 79 8.13 -17.51 -1.51
CA GLN A 79 9.22 -16.56 -1.37
C GLN A 79 10.53 -17.24 -1.76
N GLN A 80 11.28 -16.61 -2.63
CA GLN A 80 12.58 -17.13 -3.06
C GLN A 80 13.46 -17.51 -1.87
N GLY A 81 13.97 -18.75 -1.87
CA GLY A 81 14.86 -19.26 -0.83
C GLY A 81 14.17 -19.62 0.49
N LYS A 82 12.84 -19.71 0.53
CA LYS A 82 12.06 -20.15 1.68
C LYS A 82 11.02 -21.19 1.27
N PRO A 83 10.64 -22.11 2.19
CA PRO A 83 9.47 -22.94 1.97
C PRO A 83 8.21 -22.11 1.76
N ALA A 84 7.32 -22.56 0.88
CA ALA A 84 6.00 -21.95 0.74
C ALA A 84 5.22 -22.05 2.05
N ARG A 85 4.30 -21.11 2.27
CA ARG A 85 3.50 -21.06 3.48
C ARG A 85 2.11 -20.49 3.20
N ASP A 86 1.16 -20.89 4.00
CA ASP A 86 -0.20 -20.39 3.95
C ASP A 86 -0.46 -19.40 5.07
N ARG A 87 -1.35 -18.45 4.81
CA ARG A 87 -1.87 -17.52 5.83
C ARG A 87 -3.30 -17.15 5.52
N GLN A 88 -4.04 -16.76 6.53
CA GLN A 88 -5.42 -16.35 6.41
C GLN A 88 -5.66 -14.99 7.04
N TRP A 89 -6.42 -14.16 6.34
CA TRP A 89 -6.99 -12.91 6.83
C TRP A 89 -8.48 -13.11 7.09
N ARG A 90 -8.97 -12.45 8.13
CA ARG A 90 -10.39 -12.20 8.33
C ARG A 90 -10.57 -10.72 8.61
N ILE A 91 -11.26 -10.02 7.73
CA ILE A 91 -11.42 -8.56 7.79
C ILE A 91 -12.90 -8.24 7.84
N ARG A 92 -13.31 -7.42 8.82
CA ARG A 92 -14.67 -6.97 9.04
C ARG A 92 -14.75 -5.47 8.83
N PRO A 93 -15.68 -4.95 8.01
CA PRO A 93 -15.98 -3.53 7.93
C PRO A 93 -16.65 -3.05 9.21
N LEU A 94 -16.25 -1.86 9.66
CA LEU A 94 -16.84 -1.15 10.82
C LEU A 94 -17.67 0.06 10.41
N GLY A 95 -17.85 0.27 9.11
CA GLY A 95 -18.46 1.46 8.54
C GLY A 95 -17.48 2.63 8.43
N ASN A 96 -17.87 3.64 7.64
CA ASN A 96 -17.07 4.86 7.38
C ASN A 96 -15.63 4.57 6.92
N GLY A 97 -15.45 3.54 6.09
CA GLY A 97 -14.14 3.15 5.55
C GLY A 97 -13.17 2.52 6.56
N ARG A 98 -13.65 2.17 7.76
CA ARG A 98 -12.81 1.53 8.79
C ARG A 98 -13.00 0.02 8.79
N TYR A 99 -11.94 -0.69 9.15
CA TYR A 99 -11.85 -2.13 9.19
C TYR A 99 -11.19 -2.63 10.47
N THR A 100 -11.55 -3.82 10.90
CA THR A 100 -10.83 -4.60 11.92
C THR A 100 -10.71 -6.04 11.47
N GLY A 101 -9.78 -6.79 12.03
CA GLY A 101 -9.64 -8.18 11.65
C GLY A 101 -8.50 -8.92 12.33
N THR A 102 -8.23 -10.09 11.79
CA THR A 102 -7.13 -10.96 12.22
C THR A 102 -6.31 -11.41 11.01
N LEU A 103 -5.07 -11.73 11.26
CA LEU A 103 -4.14 -12.34 10.31
C LEU A 103 -3.36 -13.43 11.04
N THR A 104 -3.15 -14.58 10.40
CA THR A 104 -2.42 -15.73 10.99
C THR A 104 -1.05 -15.33 11.54
N ASP A 105 -0.32 -14.45 10.85
CA ASP A 105 1.03 -14.01 11.22
C ASP A 105 1.05 -12.87 12.23
N ALA A 106 -0.08 -12.21 12.47
CA ALA A 106 -0.17 -11.11 13.41
C ALA A 106 -0.18 -11.61 14.86
N SER A 107 0.38 -10.82 15.76
CA SER A 107 0.36 -11.08 17.20
C SER A 107 -0.76 -10.31 17.93
N GLY A 108 -1.61 -9.61 17.19
CA GLY A 108 -2.75 -8.84 17.69
C GLY A 108 -3.68 -8.44 16.55
N PRO A 109 -4.67 -7.58 16.82
CA PRO A 109 -5.67 -7.21 15.83
C PRO A 109 -5.07 -6.46 14.64
N VAL A 110 -5.67 -6.68 13.47
CA VAL A 110 -5.47 -5.85 12.28
C VAL A 110 -6.47 -4.69 12.37
N THR A 111 -6.02 -3.48 12.10
CA THR A 111 -6.87 -2.30 11.89
C THR A 111 -6.66 -1.77 10.48
N GLY A 112 -7.70 -1.19 9.90
CA GLY A 112 -7.63 -0.64 8.56
C GLY A 112 -8.51 0.57 8.36
N GLU A 113 -8.13 1.41 7.42
CA GLU A 113 -8.91 2.55 6.98
C GLU A 113 -8.74 2.79 5.48
N THR A 114 -9.81 3.27 4.85
CA THR A 114 -9.77 3.66 3.43
C THR A 114 -9.92 5.16 3.27
N GLN A 115 -9.17 5.70 2.31
CA GLN A 115 -9.29 7.09 1.87
C GLN A 115 -9.21 7.11 0.33
N GLY A 116 -10.34 7.40 -0.33
CA GLY A 116 -10.44 7.31 -1.77
C GLY A 116 -10.10 5.90 -2.26
N ASN A 117 -9.17 5.79 -3.19
CA ASN A 117 -8.72 4.51 -3.75
C ASN A 117 -7.60 3.82 -2.96
N ARG A 118 -7.33 4.23 -1.72
CA ARG A 118 -6.27 3.67 -0.88
C ARG A 118 -6.84 2.97 0.34
N LEU A 119 -6.29 1.80 0.67
CA LEU A 119 -6.48 1.09 1.93
C LEU A 119 -5.16 1.10 2.69
N HIS A 120 -5.20 1.51 3.96
CA HIS A 120 -4.10 1.39 4.90
C HIS A 120 -4.45 0.33 5.95
N LEU A 121 -3.60 -0.66 6.12
CA LEU A 121 -3.70 -1.69 7.16
C LEU A 121 -2.53 -1.53 8.12
N HIS A 122 -2.81 -1.70 9.41
CA HIS A 122 -1.81 -1.68 10.46
C HIS A 122 -2.00 -2.87 11.40
N PHE A 123 -0.92 -3.58 11.74
CA PHE A 123 -0.97 -4.72 12.64
C PHE A 123 0.38 -5.02 13.29
N PRO A 124 0.38 -5.56 14.53
CA PRO A 124 1.58 -6.05 15.18
C PRO A 124 1.92 -7.46 14.70
N MET A 125 3.21 -7.79 14.63
CA MET A 125 3.73 -9.13 14.37
C MET A 125 4.58 -9.63 15.54
N LYS A 126 4.83 -10.94 15.58
CA LYS A 126 5.70 -11.56 16.59
C LYS A 126 7.09 -10.91 16.59
N GLY A 127 7.75 -10.93 17.73
CA GLY A 127 9.08 -10.33 17.90
C GLY A 127 9.09 -8.81 18.02
N GLY A 128 7.96 -8.18 18.38
CA GLY A 128 7.84 -6.73 18.57
C GLY A 128 7.87 -5.92 17.27
N MET A 129 7.58 -6.56 16.15
CA MET A 129 7.48 -5.90 14.86
C MET A 129 6.09 -5.26 14.67
N ARG A 130 6.05 -4.18 13.89
CA ARG A 130 4.83 -3.50 13.46
C ARG A 130 4.84 -3.39 11.93
N VAL A 131 3.68 -3.59 11.34
CA VAL A 131 3.48 -3.51 9.89
C VAL A 131 2.53 -2.38 9.57
N ASP A 132 2.93 -1.57 8.61
CA ASP A 132 2.08 -0.63 7.88
C ASP A 132 2.03 -1.09 6.43
N GLN A 133 0.83 -1.26 5.89
CA GLN A 133 0.59 -1.74 4.54
C GLN A 133 -0.39 -0.82 3.83
N TRP A 134 0.01 -0.28 2.71
CA TRP A 134 -0.80 0.59 1.86
C TRP A 134 -1.08 -0.11 0.54
N LEU A 135 -2.36 -0.18 0.18
CA LEU A 135 -2.79 -0.66 -1.12
C LEU A 135 -3.45 0.51 -1.86
N THR A 136 -3.03 0.73 -3.10
CA THR A 136 -3.60 1.77 -3.97
C THR A 136 -4.22 1.12 -5.19
N LEU A 137 -5.53 1.31 -5.35
CA LEU A 137 -6.31 0.70 -6.43
C LEU A 137 -6.13 1.48 -7.73
N SER A 138 -5.98 0.74 -8.83
CA SER A 138 -5.96 1.28 -10.19
C SER A 138 -7.30 1.87 -10.63
N ALA A 139 -7.31 2.66 -11.68
CA ALA A 139 -8.51 3.33 -12.19
C ALA A 139 -9.62 2.34 -12.62
N ASP A 140 -9.24 1.17 -13.11
CA ASP A 140 -10.16 0.10 -13.52
C ASP A 140 -10.61 -0.81 -12.36
N GLY A 141 -10.03 -0.63 -11.15
CA GLY A 141 -10.34 -1.43 -9.98
C GLY A 141 -9.82 -2.88 -10.03
N GLN A 142 -8.98 -3.24 -11.02
CA GLN A 142 -8.52 -4.62 -11.21
C GLN A 142 -7.13 -4.89 -10.63
N VAL A 143 -6.38 -3.84 -10.33
CA VAL A 143 -5.00 -3.94 -9.83
C VAL A 143 -4.85 -3.09 -8.58
N ALA A 144 -4.15 -3.61 -7.57
CA ALA A 144 -3.69 -2.83 -6.44
C ALA A 144 -2.16 -2.86 -6.35
N GLN A 145 -1.56 -1.69 -6.18
CA GLN A 145 -0.16 -1.56 -5.80
C GLN A 145 -0.07 -1.62 -4.28
N ASN A 146 0.66 -2.60 -3.78
CA ASN A 146 0.85 -2.85 -2.36
C ASN A 146 2.26 -2.44 -1.94
N HIS A 147 2.34 -1.51 -1.01
CA HIS A 147 3.57 -1.11 -0.33
C HIS A 147 3.46 -1.46 1.15
N LEU A 148 4.37 -2.29 1.64
CA LEU A 148 4.37 -2.73 3.03
C LEU A 148 5.71 -2.41 3.68
N ILE A 149 5.66 -1.87 4.89
CA ILE A 149 6.83 -1.55 5.71
C ILE A 149 6.72 -2.31 7.03
N VAL A 150 7.79 -3.03 7.38
CA VAL A 150 7.95 -3.66 8.69
C VAL A 150 8.94 -2.86 9.51
N ARG A 151 8.54 -2.48 10.73
CA ARG A 151 9.41 -1.78 11.69
C ARG A 151 9.59 -2.60 12.95
N LYS A 152 10.80 -2.52 13.51
CA LYS A 152 11.13 -3.04 14.84
C LYS A 152 11.79 -1.92 15.65
N LEU A 153 11.27 -1.62 16.83
CA LEU A 153 11.73 -0.48 17.67
C LEU A 153 11.80 0.85 16.90
N GLY A 154 10.82 1.10 15.98
CA GLY A 154 10.76 2.30 15.16
C GLY A 154 11.63 2.28 13.90
N VAL A 155 12.58 1.33 13.77
CA VAL A 155 13.48 1.22 12.62
C VAL A 155 12.87 0.31 11.55
N THR A 156 12.91 0.71 10.27
CA THR A 156 12.49 -0.14 9.16
C THR A 156 13.46 -1.32 9.00
N VAL A 157 12.93 -2.55 9.09
CA VAL A 157 13.70 -3.78 8.96
C VAL A 157 13.36 -4.56 7.69
N ALA A 158 12.19 -4.32 7.08
CA ALA A 158 11.84 -4.90 5.79
C ALA A 158 10.83 -4.00 5.06
N THR A 159 10.80 -4.11 3.73
CA THR A 159 9.78 -3.54 2.84
C THR A 159 9.37 -4.55 1.78
N LEU A 160 8.10 -4.50 1.37
CA LEU A 160 7.57 -5.27 0.24
C LEU A 160 6.91 -4.31 -0.73
N GLU A 161 7.28 -4.43 -1.99
CA GLU A 161 6.57 -3.84 -3.13
C GLU A 161 5.93 -4.97 -3.91
N GLU A 162 4.62 -4.93 -4.09
CA GLU A 162 3.87 -5.99 -4.74
C GLU A 162 2.77 -5.41 -5.63
N THR A 163 2.56 -6.02 -6.77
CA THR A 163 1.41 -5.76 -7.65
C THR A 163 0.43 -6.90 -7.51
N ILE A 164 -0.79 -6.63 -7.05
CA ILE A 164 -1.87 -7.60 -6.89
C ILE A 164 -2.90 -7.38 -8.00
N ARG A 165 -3.25 -8.46 -8.71
CA ARG A 165 -4.23 -8.45 -9.81
C ARG A 165 -5.39 -9.37 -9.51
N LYS A 166 -6.61 -8.95 -9.85
CA LYS A 166 -7.75 -9.86 -9.90
C LYS A 166 -7.58 -10.80 -11.10
N ILE A 167 -7.85 -12.09 -10.84
CA ILE A 167 -7.92 -13.12 -11.86
C ILE A 167 -9.39 -13.56 -11.93
N SER A 168 -9.97 -13.48 -13.11
CA SER A 168 -11.35 -13.90 -13.37
C SER A 168 -11.53 -15.41 -13.21
#